data_81ebc52e4afa6ad6eddc3e7ce4003483
#
_entry.id   81ebc52e4afa6ad6eddc3e7ce4003483
#
_cell.length_a   1.000
_cell.length_b   1.000
_cell.length_c   1.000
_cell.angle_alpha   90.00
_cell.angle_beta   90.00
_cell.angle_gamma   90.00
#
_symmetry.space_group_name_H-M   'P 1'
#
loop_
_entity.id
_entity.type
_entity.pdbx_description
1 polymer ?
#
loop_
_entity_poly.entity_id
_entity_poly.type
_entity_poly.pdbx_seq_one_letter_code
_entity_poly.pdbx_strand_id
1 'polypeptide(L)'
;MTNKYWKLGLVFGLAVLTILVGRSTLPRELAGAATVTQEWRSYGGGAENTHYSPLRQINRDNVKQLQVAWTYDTGDAFDGSELQCNPLIINGVLYGTTPKLRVFALDATTGKERWSFDPNEGQRPQGAQRNRGVTYWTGDGQP
;
A
#
# COMPACT_ATOMS: atom_id res chain seq x y z
N MET A 1 49.81 47.67 -60.48
CA MET A 1 50.10 48.99 -59.79
C MET A 1 49.23 49.06 -58.58
N THR A 2 49.89 49.40 -57.45
CA THR A 2 49.42 49.88 -56.14
C THR A 2 48.71 48.89 -55.23
N ASN A 3 49.51 48.44 -54.40
CA ASN A 3 49.46 47.93 -53.06
C ASN A 3 48.62 48.80 -52.09
N LYS A 4 47.77 48.19 -51.27
CA LYS A 4 47.38 48.85 -50.02
C LYS A 4 47.07 47.85 -48.94
N TYR A 5 47.99 47.64 -48.06
CA TYR A 5 47.88 46.90 -46.83
C TYR A 5 46.88 47.58 -45.90
N TRP A 6 46.02 46.84 -45.30
CA TRP A 6 45.33 47.27 -44.09
C TRP A 6 45.50 46.25 -42.98
N LYS A 7 45.92 46.81 -41.88
CA LYS A 7 46.39 46.13 -40.70
C LYS A 7 45.22 45.36 -39.97
N LEU A 8 45.49 44.12 -39.64
CA LEU A 8 44.70 43.38 -38.70
C LEU A 8 44.80 43.94 -37.30
N GLY A 9 43.69 44.39 -36.73
CA GLY A 9 43.57 44.65 -35.31
C GLY A 9 43.01 43.40 -34.63
N LEU A 10 43.85 42.73 -33.86
CA LEU A 10 43.43 41.62 -33.00
C LEU A 10 42.68 42.19 -31.79
N VAL A 11 41.38 42.00 -31.74
CA VAL A 11 40.61 42.24 -30.51
C VAL A 11 40.41 40.88 -29.84
N PHE A 12 41.14 40.67 -28.76
CA PHE A 12 40.92 39.57 -27.83
C PHE A 12 39.62 39.85 -27.07
N GLY A 13 38.54 39.27 -27.52
CA GLY A 13 37.29 39.19 -26.77
C GLY A 13 37.37 38.07 -25.73
N LEU A 14 37.55 38.42 -24.47
CA LEU A 14 37.47 37.50 -23.36
C LEU A 14 36.00 37.10 -23.18
N ALA A 15 35.61 35.96 -23.73
CA ALA A 15 34.31 35.36 -23.46
C ALA A 15 34.35 34.73 -22.07
N VAL A 16 33.81 35.45 -21.08
CA VAL A 16 33.54 34.89 -19.75
C VAL A 16 32.34 33.96 -19.90
N LEU A 17 32.62 32.68 -20.01
CA LEU A 17 31.60 31.62 -19.97
C LEU A 17 31.12 31.48 -18.52
N THR A 18 30.05 32.17 -18.15
CA THR A 18 29.36 31.99 -16.89
C THR A 18 28.63 30.67 -16.97
N ILE A 19 29.24 29.59 -16.43
CA ILE A 19 28.56 28.32 -16.20
C ILE A 19 27.56 28.54 -15.07
N LEU A 20 26.32 28.79 -15.41
CA LEU A 20 25.19 28.67 -14.51
C LEU A 20 25.07 27.19 -14.14
N VAL A 21 25.69 26.78 -13.03
CA VAL A 21 25.41 25.51 -12.37
C VAL A 21 24.01 25.63 -11.84
N GLY A 22 23.05 25.28 -12.68
CA GLY A 22 21.69 25.03 -12.25
C GLY A 22 21.72 23.91 -11.22
N ARG A 23 21.57 24.26 -9.95
CA ARG A 23 21.23 23.28 -8.93
C ARG A 23 19.87 22.73 -9.31
N SER A 24 19.86 21.65 -10.08
CA SER A 24 18.71 20.76 -10.15
C SER A 24 18.50 20.23 -8.73
N THR A 25 17.59 20.86 -7.99
CA THR A 25 16.99 20.24 -6.84
C THR A 25 16.17 19.08 -7.37
N LEU A 26 16.84 17.93 -7.57
CA LEU A 26 16.12 16.66 -7.66
C LEU A 26 15.18 16.63 -6.46
N PRO A 27 13.91 16.29 -6.66
CA PRO A 27 13.05 16.06 -5.54
C PRO A 27 13.79 15.04 -4.67
N ARG A 28 14.07 15.44 -3.44
CA ARG A 28 14.62 14.55 -2.40
C ARG A 28 13.60 13.42 -2.32
N GLU A 29 13.91 12.35 -3.05
CA GLU A 29 13.23 11.10 -2.87
C GLU A 29 13.14 10.89 -1.37
N LEU A 30 11.94 10.78 -0.85
CA LEU A 30 11.69 10.50 0.56
C LEU A 30 12.30 9.13 0.79
N ALA A 31 13.62 9.13 1.00
CA ALA A 31 14.39 7.96 1.36
C ALA A 31 13.74 7.42 2.63
N GLY A 32 12.96 6.33 2.43
CA GLY A 32 12.70 5.36 3.46
C GLY A 32 12.30 5.94 4.82
N ALA A 33 11.14 6.58 4.95
CA ALA A 33 10.36 6.31 6.13
C ALA A 33 10.14 4.80 6.11
N ALA A 34 10.85 4.07 6.96
CA ALA A 34 10.55 2.68 7.21
C ALA A 34 9.04 2.65 7.43
N THR A 35 8.34 2.05 6.49
CA THR A 35 6.91 1.84 6.60
C THR A 35 6.77 0.96 7.83
N VAL A 36 6.44 1.55 8.96
CA VAL A 36 6.04 0.79 10.15
C VAL A 36 4.78 0.08 9.71
N THR A 37 4.96 -1.13 9.20
CA THR A 37 3.85 -1.99 8.82
C THR A 37 3.28 -2.46 10.15
N GLN A 38 2.27 -1.74 10.64
CA GLN A 38 1.52 -2.20 11.80
C GLN A 38 0.77 -3.45 11.39
N GLU A 39 1.16 -4.56 11.97
CA GLU A 39 0.45 -5.82 11.80
C GLU A 39 -0.82 -5.83 12.66
N TRP A 40 -1.82 -6.56 12.18
CA TRP A 40 -3.07 -6.79 12.88
C TRP A 40 -3.31 -8.30 12.97
N ARG A 41 -2.55 -8.96 13.87
CA ARG A 41 -2.46 -10.43 13.94
C ARG A 41 -3.65 -11.11 14.63
N SER A 42 -4.45 -10.33 15.33
CA SER A 42 -5.63 -10.84 16.06
C SER A 42 -6.77 -9.84 16.02
N TYR A 43 -7.98 -10.32 16.20
CA TYR A 43 -9.14 -9.46 16.43
C TYR A 43 -8.89 -8.52 17.61
N GLY A 44 -9.22 -7.25 17.43
CA GLY A 44 -9.01 -6.25 18.48
C GLY A 44 -7.58 -5.77 18.68
N GLY A 45 -6.63 -6.23 17.86
CA GLY A 45 -5.25 -5.75 17.84
C GLY A 45 -4.32 -6.40 18.86
N GLY A 46 -4.81 -7.34 19.68
CA GLY A 46 -4.03 -8.05 20.69
C GLY A 46 -4.90 -8.70 21.75
N ALA A 47 -4.28 -9.35 22.73
CA ALA A 47 -4.98 -10.05 23.80
C ALA A 47 -5.86 -9.12 24.67
N GLU A 48 -5.45 -7.87 24.83
CA GLU A 48 -6.22 -6.85 25.58
C GLU A 48 -7.44 -6.33 24.82
N ASN A 49 -7.61 -6.70 23.56
CA ASN A 49 -8.75 -6.33 22.70
C ASN A 49 -9.07 -4.83 22.71
N THR A 50 -8.03 -3.99 22.69
CA THR A 50 -8.16 -2.54 22.81
C THR A 50 -8.64 -1.85 21.54
N HIS A 51 -8.58 -2.51 20.39
CA HIS A 51 -8.83 -1.94 19.05
C HIS A 51 -7.95 -0.71 18.76
N TYR A 52 -6.81 -0.59 19.42
CA TYR A 52 -5.92 0.54 19.29
C TYR A 52 -4.83 0.29 18.24
N SER A 53 -4.62 1.28 17.39
CA SER A 53 -3.47 1.33 16.47
C SER A 53 -2.59 2.55 16.80
N PRO A 54 -1.26 2.39 16.93
CA PRO A 54 -0.34 3.51 17.14
C PRO A 54 -0.09 4.33 15.87
N LEU A 55 -0.64 3.93 14.74
CA LEU A 55 -0.52 4.66 13.47
C LEU A 55 -1.15 6.05 13.59
N ARG A 56 -0.48 7.07 13.03
CA ARG A 56 -0.86 8.48 13.13
C ARG A 56 -1.10 9.15 11.77
N GLN A 57 -1.01 8.39 10.69
CA GLN A 57 -1.22 8.92 9.34
C GLN A 57 -2.65 9.45 9.15
N ILE A 58 -3.63 8.82 9.81
CA ILE A 58 -5.01 9.28 9.83
C ILE A 58 -5.25 9.98 11.16
N ASN A 59 -5.78 11.20 11.11
CA ASN A 59 -6.04 12.04 12.26
C ASN A 59 -7.28 12.94 12.02
N ARG A 60 -7.61 13.80 12.98
CA ARG A 60 -8.80 14.67 12.90
C ARG A 60 -8.78 15.64 11.73
N ASP A 61 -7.58 16.05 11.27
CA ASP A 61 -7.43 17.06 10.23
C ASP A 61 -7.63 16.47 8.83
N ASN A 62 -7.30 15.19 8.64
CA ASN A 62 -7.33 14.55 7.32
C ASN A 62 -8.35 13.42 7.17
N VAL A 63 -9.01 12.95 8.25
CA VAL A 63 -9.98 11.84 8.17
C VAL A 63 -11.11 12.09 7.16
N LYS A 64 -11.52 13.34 6.98
CA LYS A 64 -12.56 13.73 6.00
C LYS A 64 -12.10 13.66 4.54
N GLN A 65 -10.80 13.52 4.31
CA GLN A 65 -10.18 13.45 2.98
C GLN A 65 -9.89 12.01 2.57
N LEU A 66 -10.25 11.03 3.40
CA LEU A 66 -10.07 9.61 3.08
C LEU A 66 -10.84 9.24 1.81
N GLN A 67 -10.17 8.48 0.97
CA GLN A 67 -10.73 7.92 -0.25
C GLN A 67 -10.55 6.41 -0.25
N VAL A 68 -11.41 5.70 -0.98
CA VAL A 68 -11.27 4.26 -1.19
C VAL A 68 -9.99 4.03 -2.00
N ALA A 69 -9.02 3.32 -1.41
CA ALA A 69 -7.77 2.98 -2.08
C ALA A 69 -7.98 1.84 -3.10
N TRP A 70 -8.77 0.85 -2.74
CA TRP A 70 -9.11 -0.30 -3.58
C TRP A 70 -10.35 -1.00 -3.04
N THR A 71 -10.96 -1.83 -3.87
CA THR A 71 -12.07 -2.73 -3.53
C THR A 71 -11.75 -4.14 -3.99
N TYR A 72 -12.21 -5.12 -3.27
CA TYR A 72 -12.13 -6.53 -3.63
C TYR A 72 -13.54 -7.13 -3.64
N ASP A 73 -13.96 -7.63 -4.79
CA ASP A 73 -15.21 -8.36 -4.92
C ASP A 73 -14.95 -9.86 -4.73
N THR A 74 -15.56 -10.46 -3.73
CA THR A 74 -15.44 -11.87 -3.46
C THR A 74 -16.14 -12.75 -4.50
N GLY A 75 -17.12 -12.20 -5.22
CA GLY A 75 -17.89 -12.90 -6.24
C GLY A 75 -18.78 -14.02 -5.72
N ASP A 76 -18.99 -14.15 -4.41
CA ASP A 76 -19.71 -15.28 -3.82
C ASP A 76 -20.85 -14.89 -2.85
N ALA A 77 -21.32 -13.65 -2.93
CA ALA A 77 -22.51 -13.22 -2.22
C ALA A 77 -23.76 -14.00 -2.72
N PHE A 78 -24.71 -14.23 -1.83
CA PHE A 78 -26.00 -14.87 -2.13
C PHE A 78 -27.08 -14.28 -1.22
N ASP A 79 -28.36 -14.54 -1.52
CA ASP A 79 -29.49 -14.01 -0.76
C ASP A 79 -29.41 -14.37 0.72
N GLY A 80 -29.45 -13.36 1.58
CA GLY A 80 -29.30 -13.50 3.03
C GLY A 80 -27.87 -13.75 3.49
N SER A 81 -26.87 -13.66 2.60
CA SER A 81 -25.47 -13.72 2.99
C SER A 81 -25.01 -12.42 3.65
N GLU A 82 -24.07 -12.54 4.56
CA GLU A 82 -23.41 -11.41 5.22
C GLU A 82 -21.90 -11.64 5.27
N LEU A 83 -21.13 -10.59 5.00
CA LEU A 83 -19.69 -10.60 5.23
C LEU A 83 -19.42 -10.05 6.64
N GLN A 84 -19.15 -10.93 7.60
CA GLN A 84 -18.88 -10.56 9.00
C GLN A 84 -17.42 -10.80 9.39
N CYS A 85 -16.54 -10.97 8.42
CA CYS A 85 -15.13 -11.23 8.64
C CYS A 85 -14.43 -10.05 9.30
N ASN A 86 -13.61 -10.33 10.31
CA ASN A 86 -12.61 -9.41 10.84
C ASN A 86 -11.26 -9.79 10.22
N PRO A 87 -10.75 -9.02 9.26
CA PRO A 87 -9.54 -9.40 8.55
C PRO A 87 -8.31 -9.26 9.44
N LEU A 88 -7.30 -10.10 9.18
CA LEU A 88 -5.96 -9.97 9.75
C LEU A 88 -5.00 -9.35 8.73
N ILE A 89 -3.98 -8.64 9.21
CA ILE A 89 -2.89 -8.12 8.37
C ILE A 89 -1.57 -8.61 8.93
N ILE A 90 -0.85 -9.42 8.15
CA ILE A 90 0.41 -10.04 8.55
C ILE A 90 1.38 -9.93 7.38
N ASN A 91 2.56 -9.36 7.60
CA ASN A 91 3.59 -9.16 6.58
C ASN A 91 3.06 -8.51 5.28
N GLY A 92 2.19 -7.50 5.41
CA GLY A 92 1.60 -6.80 4.27
C GLY A 92 0.56 -7.59 3.48
N VAL A 93 0.09 -8.72 4.00
CA VAL A 93 -0.99 -9.53 3.43
C VAL A 93 -2.22 -9.43 4.30
N LEU A 94 -3.36 -9.12 3.68
CA LEU A 94 -4.67 -9.13 4.31
C LEU A 94 -5.31 -10.50 4.11
N TYR A 95 -5.75 -11.13 5.21
CA TYR A 95 -6.44 -12.42 5.22
C TYR A 95 -7.88 -12.23 5.66
N GLY A 96 -8.79 -12.88 4.97
CA GLY A 96 -10.22 -12.81 5.32
C GLY A 96 -10.98 -14.03 4.82
N THR A 97 -12.28 -14.05 5.16
CA THR A 97 -13.21 -15.09 4.74
C THR A 97 -14.41 -14.46 4.04
N THR A 98 -14.97 -15.20 3.09
CA THR A 98 -16.12 -14.79 2.29
C THR A 98 -17.44 -15.31 2.85
N PRO A 99 -18.61 -14.88 2.33
CA PRO A 99 -19.90 -15.42 2.71
C PRO A 99 -20.05 -16.95 2.52
N LYS A 100 -19.35 -17.52 1.53
CA LYS A 100 -19.32 -18.98 1.31
C LYS A 100 -18.18 -19.69 2.05
N LEU A 101 -17.54 -19.02 3.02
CA LEU A 101 -16.45 -19.53 3.85
C LEU A 101 -15.14 -19.77 3.09
N ARG A 102 -15.00 -19.27 1.89
CA ARG A 102 -13.72 -19.28 1.19
C ARG A 102 -12.74 -18.37 1.93
N VAL A 103 -11.49 -18.79 2.07
CA VAL A 103 -10.40 -17.98 2.63
C VAL A 103 -9.70 -17.27 1.48
N PHE A 104 -9.36 -16.00 1.65
CA PHE A 104 -8.59 -15.25 0.67
C PHE A 104 -7.42 -14.51 1.31
N ALA A 105 -6.38 -14.30 0.51
CA ALA A 105 -5.22 -13.50 0.87
C ALA A 105 -4.99 -12.43 -0.20
N LEU A 106 -4.96 -11.17 0.22
CA LEU A 106 -4.75 -10.02 -0.66
C LEU A 106 -3.44 -9.31 -0.31
N ASP A 107 -2.84 -8.70 -1.29
CA ASP A 107 -1.86 -7.66 -1.03
C ASP A 107 -2.55 -6.47 -0.35
N ALA A 108 -2.17 -6.16 0.88
CA ALA A 108 -2.86 -5.15 1.69
C ALA A 108 -2.76 -3.73 1.10
N THR A 109 -1.75 -3.46 0.28
CA THR A 109 -1.55 -2.15 -0.35
C THR A 109 -2.42 -1.96 -1.59
N THR A 110 -2.56 -3.01 -2.39
CA THR A 110 -3.18 -2.94 -3.73
C THR A 110 -4.55 -3.61 -3.82
N GLY A 111 -4.94 -4.44 -2.85
CA GLY A 111 -6.14 -5.26 -2.88
C GLY A 111 -6.07 -6.43 -3.87
N LYS A 112 -4.90 -6.66 -4.51
CA LYS A 112 -4.74 -7.74 -5.47
C LYS A 112 -4.74 -9.09 -4.76
N GLU A 113 -5.55 -10.03 -5.24
CA GLU A 113 -5.57 -11.40 -4.72
C GLU A 113 -4.21 -12.09 -4.96
N ARG A 114 -3.66 -12.66 -3.90
CA ARG A 114 -2.47 -13.51 -3.94
C ARG A 114 -2.84 -14.97 -4.07
N TRP A 115 -3.85 -15.39 -3.33
CA TRP A 115 -4.44 -16.72 -3.40
C TRP A 115 -5.81 -16.74 -2.72
N SER A 116 -6.59 -17.75 -3.03
CA SER A 116 -7.80 -18.11 -2.30
C SER A 116 -7.90 -19.63 -2.15
N PHE A 117 -8.61 -20.06 -1.10
CA PHE A 117 -8.86 -21.46 -0.78
C PHE A 117 -10.34 -21.65 -0.47
N ASP A 118 -10.96 -22.60 -1.14
CA ASP A 118 -12.37 -22.96 -0.93
C ASP A 118 -12.47 -24.31 -0.21
N PRO A 119 -12.81 -24.35 1.09
CA PRO A 119 -12.95 -25.58 1.84
C PRO A 119 -14.18 -26.39 1.42
N ASN A 120 -15.09 -25.81 0.65
CA ASN A 120 -16.34 -26.44 0.23
C ASN A 120 -16.30 -26.91 -1.25
N GLU A 121 -15.15 -26.79 -1.92
CA GLU A 121 -14.95 -27.23 -3.32
C GLU A 121 -16.04 -26.69 -4.28
N GLY A 122 -16.42 -25.42 -4.12
CA GLY A 122 -17.48 -24.78 -4.91
C GLY A 122 -18.91 -25.05 -4.45
N GLN A 123 -19.11 -25.94 -3.48
CA GLN A 123 -20.45 -26.20 -2.93
C GLN A 123 -20.88 -25.08 -1.97
N ARG A 124 -22.17 -24.81 -1.95
CA ARG A 124 -22.72 -23.86 -0.99
C ARG A 124 -22.76 -24.50 0.39
N PRO A 125 -22.19 -23.87 1.44
CA PRO A 125 -22.37 -24.34 2.81
C PRO A 125 -23.86 -24.44 3.17
N GLN A 126 -24.24 -25.47 3.88
CA GLN A 126 -25.63 -25.64 4.33
C GLN A 126 -25.92 -24.66 5.48
N GLY A 127 -27.05 -23.95 5.38
CA GLY A 127 -27.51 -23.00 6.38
C GLY A 127 -26.80 -21.65 6.30
N ALA A 128 -27.21 -20.73 7.17
CA ALA A 128 -26.57 -19.41 7.29
C ALA A 128 -25.25 -19.55 8.05
N GLN A 129 -24.14 -19.53 7.32
CA GLN A 129 -22.81 -19.58 7.89
C GLN A 129 -22.32 -18.15 8.12
N ARG A 130 -22.06 -17.81 9.37
CA ARG A 130 -21.42 -16.55 9.74
C ARG A 130 -20.05 -16.86 10.30
N ASN A 131 -18.99 -16.41 9.59
CA ASN A 131 -17.62 -16.60 9.99
C ASN A 131 -17.00 -15.23 10.38
N ARG A 132 -16.28 -15.19 11.50
CA ARG A 132 -15.65 -13.97 12.00
C ARG A 132 -14.25 -13.76 11.49
N GLY A 133 -13.72 -14.66 10.68
CA GLY A 133 -12.39 -14.58 10.10
C GLY A 133 -11.53 -15.79 10.42
N VAL A 134 -10.24 -15.63 10.29
CA VAL A 134 -9.21 -16.65 10.54
C VAL A 134 -8.41 -16.27 11.79
N THR A 135 -7.71 -17.25 12.36
CA THR A 135 -6.78 -17.05 13.47
C THR A 135 -5.36 -17.29 13.00
N TYR A 136 -4.46 -16.39 13.38
CA TYR A 136 -3.03 -16.56 13.12
C TYR A 136 -2.40 -17.49 14.15
N TRP A 137 -1.53 -18.37 13.69
CA TRP A 137 -0.80 -19.33 14.51
C TRP A 137 0.68 -19.37 14.15
N THR A 138 1.58 -19.20 15.12
CA THR A 138 3.04 -19.20 14.92
C THR A 138 3.71 -20.56 15.17
N GLY A 139 2.98 -21.55 15.65
CA GLY A 139 3.52 -22.86 16.01
C GLY A 139 4.12 -22.93 17.42
N ASP A 140 4.40 -21.80 18.06
CA ASP A 140 4.96 -21.68 19.42
C ASP A 140 3.91 -21.32 20.49
N GLY A 141 2.64 -21.26 20.10
CA GLY A 141 1.51 -20.95 20.97
C GLY A 141 1.33 -19.48 21.31
N GLN A 142 2.11 -18.59 20.68
CA GLN A 142 1.95 -17.14 20.80
C GLN A 142 1.20 -16.59 19.58
N PRO A 143 0.12 -15.81 19.76
CA PRO A 143 -0.60 -15.16 18.67
C PRO A 143 0.16 -14.00 18.03
#